data_e0a7ed435027821b87ae5eb1bb2c71eb
#
_entry.id   e0a7ed435027821b87ae5eb1bb2c71eb
#
_cell.length_a   1.000
_cell.length_b   1.000
_cell.length_c   1.000
_cell.angle_alpha   90.00
_cell.angle_beta   90.00
_cell.angle_gamma   90.00
#
_symmetry.space_group_name_H-M   'P 1'
#
loop_
_entity.id
_entity.type
_entity.pdbx_description
1 polymer ?
#
loop_
_entity_poly.entity_id
_entity_poly.type
_entity_poly.pdbx_seq_one_letter_code
_entity_poly.pdbx_strand_id
1 'polypeptide(L)'
;MKKLMIVGAVLGAIALFVFARQSSAKESNEAEIRAMEAAMIEAYAAKDLDKGLAAYVQDETLFVFDAIPPRQYVGIKAWRADNEGFLALFQGPLKAEMSDLSVTANGKLGFGHNIQHFSGTDKNGKPIDMTFRVSDGYKKIDGKWMIAEEHISFPVDIATGKADLSSKP
;
A
#
# COMPACT_ATOMS: atom_id res chain seq x y z
N MET A 1 -17.96 -34.16 -40.55
CA MET A 1 -18.03 -32.69 -40.36
C MET A 1 -18.72 -32.29 -39.06
N LYS A 2 -19.89 -32.83 -38.66
CA LYS A 2 -20.60 -32.46 -37.41
C LYS A 2 -19.81 -32.66 -36.10
N LYS A 3 -19.00 -33.74 -35.97
CA LYS A 3 -18.20 -34.00 -34.77
C LYS A 3 -17.05 -32.96 -34.55
N LEU A 4 -16.47 -32.43 -35.61
CA LEU A 4 -15.40 -31.46 -35.55
C LEU A 4 -15.90 -30.07 -35.10
N MET A 5 -17.13 -29.69 -35.48
CA MET A 5 -17.73 -28.45 -35.04
C MET A 5 -18.12 -28.43 -33.55
N ILE A 6 -18.51 -29.60 -32.98
CA ILE A 6 -18.87 -29.71 -31.57
C ILE A 6 -17.65 -29.57 -30.69
N VAL A 7 -16.51 -30.17 -31.06
CA VAL A 7 -15.25 -30.03 -30.30
C VAL A 7 -14.75 -28.59 -30.29
N GLY A 8 -14.82 -27.86 -31.41
CA GLY A 8 -14.43 -26.44 -31.47
C GLY A 8 -15.30 -25.55 -30.62
N ALA A 9 -16.60 -25.78 -30.56
CA ALA A 9 -17.54 -25.01 -29.74
C ALA A 9 -17.32 -25.24 -28.22
N VAL A 10 -17.03 -26.45 -27.81
CA VAL A 10 -16.74 -26.80 -26.39
C VAL A 10 -15.40 -26.18 -25.94
N LEU A 11 -14.35 -26.24 -26.76
CA LEU A 11 -13.07 -25.62 -26.44
C LEU A 11 -13.16 -24.08 -26.36
N GLY A 12 -13.95 -23.45 -27.24
CA GLY A 12 -14.22 -22.02 -27.19
C GLY A 12 -14.98 -21.59 -25.91
N ALA A 13 -16.00 -22.37 -25.51
CA ALA A 13 -16.77 -22.12 -24.30
C ALA A 13 -15.91 -22.28 -23.02
N ILE A 14 -15.04 -23.28 -22.97
CA ILE A 14 -14.11 -23.48 -21.84
C ILE A 14 -13.11 -22.32 -21.75
N ALA A 15 -12.53 -21.89 -22.88
CA ALA A 15 -11.58 -20.77 -22.90
C ALA A 15 -12.22 -19.46 -22.42
N LEU A 16 -13.45 -19.14 -22.87
CA LEU A 16 -14.21 -17.97 -22.42
C LEU A 16 -14.53 -18.03 -20.92
N PHE A 17 -14.90 -19.20 -20.41
CA PHE A 17 -15.22 -19.38 -18.98
C PHE A 17 -13.97 -19.24 -18.08
N VAL A 18 -12.83 -19.75 -18.51
CA VAL A 18 -11.55 -19.60 -17.80
C VAL A 18 -11.13 -18.14 -17.79
N PHE A 19 -11.22 -17.46 -18.92
CA PHE A 19 -10.88 -16.04 -19.03
C PHE A 19 -11.78 -15.16 -18.15
N ALA A 20 -13.09 -15.38 -18.15
CA ALA A 20 -14.03 -14.66 -17.30
C ALA A 20 -13.76 -14.88 -15.81
N ARG A 21 -13.44 -16.11 -15.38
CA ARG A 21 -13.05 -16.40 -13.99
C ARG A 21 -11.74 -15.70 -13.57
N GLN A 22 -10.79 -15.65 -14.46
CA GLN A 22 -9.48 -15.02 -14.17
C GLN A 22 -9.61 -13.51 -14.06
N SER A 23 -10.43 -12.87 -14.89
CA SER A 23 -10.76 -11.44 -14.83
C SER A 23 -11.47 -11.10 -13.50
N SER A 24 -12.52 -11.86 -13.14
CA SER A 24 -13.26 -11.67 -11.89
C SER A 24 -12.40 -11.86 -10.65
N ALA A 25 -11.49 -12.84 -10.65
CA ALA A 25 -10.56 -13.07 -9.54
C ALA A 25 -9.54 -11.93 -9.40
N LYS A 26 -9.08 -11.35 -10.52
CA LYS A 26 -8.19 -10.20 -10.53
C LYS A 26 -8.88 -8.97 -9.94
N GLU A 27 -10.08 -8.65 -10.38
CA GLU A 27 -10.88 -7.52 -9.88
C GLU A 27 -11.16 -7.66 -8.38
N SER A 28 -11.48 -8.87 -7.89
CA SER A 28 -11.66 -9.16 -6.46
C SER A 28 -10.37 -8.92 -5.66
N ASN A 29 -9.22 -9.38 -6.14
CA ASN A 29 -7.93 -9.18 -5.48
C ASN A 29 -7.56 -7.69 -5.38
N GLU A 30 -7.74 -6.92 -6.45
CA GLU A 30 -7.48 -5.48 -6.44
C GLU A 30 -8.44 -4.73 -5.50
N ALA A 31 -9.70 -5.13 -5.42
CA ALA A 31 -10.66 -4.57 -4.47
C ALA A 31 -10.29 -4.89 -3.01
N GLU A 32 -9.83 -6.10 -2.72
CA GLU A 32 -9.36 -6.50 -1.38
C GLU A 32 -8.14 -5.68 -0.95
N ILE A 33 -7.16 -5.44 -1.85
CA ILE A 33 -5.99 -4.59 -1.56
C ILE A 33 -6.44 -3.15 -1.30
N ARG A 34 -7.31 -2.58 -2.13
CA ARG A 34 -7.83 -1.21 -1.93
C ARG A 34 -8.54 -1.05 -0.59
N ALA A 35 -9.29 -2.06 -0.17
CA ALA A 35 -9.96 -2.05 1.14
C ALA A 35 -8.95 -2.12 2.30
N MET A 36 -7.89 -2.91 2.17
CA MET A 36 -6.80 -3.00 3.15
C MET A 36 -6.09 -1.66 3.29
N GLU A 37 -5.70 -1.02 2.18
CA GLU A 37 -5.06 0.30 2.15
C GLU A 37 -5.93 1.38 2.79
N ALA A 38 -7.21 1.43 2.46
CA ALA A 38 -8.16 2.37 3.06
C ALA A 38 -8.25 2.18 4.58
N ALA A 39 -8.37 0.93 5.05
CA ALA A 39 -8.44 0.62 6.47
C ALA A 39 -7.13 0.99 7.21
N MET A 40 -5.98 0.83 6.57
CA MET A 40 -4.68 1.23 7.10
C MET A 40 -4.62 2.75 7.31
N ILE A 41 -4.98 3.55 6.33
CA ILE A 41 -4.99 5.03 6.43
C ILE A 41 -5.97 5.51 7.50
N GLU A 42 -7.16 4.91 7.58
CA GLU A 42 -8.12 5.20 8.66
C GLU A 42 -7.54 4.91 10.05
N ALA A 43 -6.82 3.80 10.19
CA ALA A 43 -6.15 3.42 11.44
C ALA A 43 -5.05 4.44 11.82
N TYR A 44 -4.24 4.90 10.86
CA TYR A 44 -3.25 5.97 11.11
C TYR A 44 -3.93 7.28 11.53
N ALA A 45 -5.01 7.70 10.87
CA ALA A 45 -5.77 8.88 11.27
C ALA A 45 -6.31 8.77 12.70
N ALA A 46 -6.73 7.57 13.11
CA ALA A 46 -7.15 7.27 14.47
C ALA A 46 -6.00 7.08 15.47
N LYS A 47 -4.73 7.07 15.00
CA LYS A 47 -3.53 6.70 15.77
C LYS A 47 -3.60 5.28 16.37
N ASP A 48 -4.34 4.38 15.73
CA ASP A 48 -4.44 2.96 16.08
C ASP A 48 -3.34 2.18 15.34
N LEU A 49 -2.12 2.22 15.90
CA LEU A 49 -0.96 1.63 15.26
C LEU A 49 -1.10 0.11 15.06
N ASP A 50 -1.77 -0.58 15.98
CA ASP A 50 -1.96 -2.03 15.85
C ASP A 50 -2.80 -2.38 14.63
N LYS A 51 -3.87 -1.62 14.38
CA LYS A 51 -4.68 -1.79 13.16
C LYS A 51 -3.92 -1.34 11.91
N GLY A 52 -3.18 -0.24 11.96
CA GLY A 52 -2.37 0.22 10.83
C GLY A 52 -1.35 -0.84 10.41
N LEU A 53 -0.60 -1.37 11.35
CA LEU A 53 0.41 -2.39 11.10
C LEU A 53 -0.15 -3.78 10.75
N ALA A 54 -1.43 -4.05 10.99
CA ALA A 54 -2.07 -5.29 10.54
C ALA A 54 -2.12 -5.43 9.01
N ALA A 55 -1.92 -4.35 8.26
CA ALA A 55 -1.79 -4.37 6.80
C ALA A 55 -0.46 -4.95 6.31
N TYR A 56 0.57 -5.02 7.14
CA TYR A 56 1.91 -5.47 6.78
C TYR A 56 2.16 -6.94 7.12
N VAL A 57 3.13 -7.56 6.43
CA VAL A 57 3.64 -8.88 6.79
C VAL A 57 4.21 -8.84 8.21
N GLN A 58 3.84 -9.83 9.05
CA GLN A 58 4.06 -9.81 10.51
C GLN A 58 5.37 -10.49 10.94
N ASP A 59 6.34 -10.62 10.05
CA ASP A 59 7.61 -11.30 10.34
C ASP A 59 8.83 -10.52 9.82
N GLU A 60 9.99 -11.14 9.83
CA GLU A 60 11.27 -10.53 9.43
C GLU A 60 11.44 -10.41 7.91
N THR A 61 10.45 -10.85 7.11
CA THR A 61 10.50 -10.72 5.65
C THR A 61 9.94 -9.39 5.14
N LEU A 62 9.30 -8.60 6.00
CA LEU A 62 8.91 -7.23 5.68
C LEU A 62 10.14 -6.38 5.37
N PHE A 63 10.08 -5.61 4.30
CA PHE A 63 11.16 -4.71 3.90
C PHE A 63 10.60 -3.32 3.56
N VAL A 64 11.14 -2.27 4.18
CA VAL A 64 10.68 -0.89 3.95
C VAL A 64 11.86 0.03 3.68
N PHE A 65 11.79 0.77 2.57
CA PHE A 65 12.56 1.97 2.33
C PHE A 65 11.75 3.18 2.76
N ASP A 66 12.09 3.74 3.92
CA ASP A 66 11.39 4.93 4.39
C ASP A 66 12.00 6.22 3.82
N ALA A 67 11.25 7.30 3.90
CA ALA A 67 11.64 8.64 3.44
C ALA A 67 12.71 9.28 4.33
N ILE A 68 12.93 8.76 5.53
CA ILE A 68 13.90 9.25 6.53
C ILE A 68 14.94 8.17 6.89
N PRO A 69 16.11 8.54 7.48
CA PRO A 69 17.07 7.56 8.00
C PRO A 69 16.49 6.67 9.11
N PRO A 70 16.92 5.41 9.19
CA PRO A 70 17.97 4.77 8.41
C PRO A 70 17.53 4.43 6.99
N ARG A 71 18.46 4.00 6.12
CA ARG A 71 18.19 3.66 4.72
C ARG A 71 17.04 2.68 4.52
N GLN A 72 16.80 1.76 5.47
CA GLN A 72 15.79 0.72 5.38
C GLN A 72 15.42 0.17 6.76
N TYR A 73 14.23 -0.37 6.85
CA TYR A 73 13.76 -1.19 7.97
C TYR A 73 13.53 -2.62 7.48
N VAL A 74 13.87 -3.61 8.31
CA VAL A 74 13.68 -5.04 8.04
C VAL A 74 12.92 -5.66 9.21
N GLY A 75 11.80 -6.30 8.91
CA GLY A 75 10.90 -6.93 9.86
C GLY A 75 9.92 -5.97 10.53
N ILE A 76 8.77 -6.53 10.91
CA ILE A 76 7.66 -5.77 11.49
C ILE A 76 8.02 -5.06 12.80
N LYS A 77 8.95 -5.60 13.60
CA LYS A 77 9.36 -4.99 14.87
C LYS A 77 10.09 -3.67 14.65
N ALA A 78 11.01 -3.63 13.67
CA ALA A 78 11.74 -2.41 13.33
C ALA A 78 10.80 -1.36 12.73
N TRP A 79 9.87 -1.80 11.85
CA TRP A 79 8.88 -0.92 11.26
C TRP A 79 7.88 -0.36 12.28
N ARG A 80 7.49 -1.16 13.28
CA ARG A 80 6.66 -0.69 14.40
C ARG A 80 7.34 0.43 15.18
N ALA A 81 8.60 0.25 15.56
CA ALA A 81 9.34 1.25 16.33
C ALA A 81 9.46 2.59 15.60
N ASP A 82 9.64 2.56 14.28
CA ASP A 82 9.64 3.75 13.45
C ASP A 82 8.28 4.45 13.44
N ASN A 83 7.20 3.70 13.21
CA ASN A 83 5.84 4.23 13.19
C ASN A 83 5.38 4.77 14.54
N GLU A 84 5.83 4.21 15.65
CA GLU A 84 5.63 4.79 17.00
C GLU A 84 6.26 6.18 17.08
N GLY A 85 7.49 6.32 16.56
CA GLY A 85 8.19 7.61 16.46
C GLY A 85 7.45 8.60 15.55
N PHE A 86 6.98 8.14 14.39
CA PHE A 86 6.20 8.97 13.46
C PHE A 86 4.91 9.50 14.09
N LEU A 87 4.09 8.63 14.69
CA LEU A 87 2.85 9.05 15.34
C LEU A 87 3.09 9.97 16.54
N ALA A 88 4.22 9.83 17.24
CA ALA A 88 4.59 10.70 18.35
C ALA A 88 4.93 12.14 17.92
N LEU A 89 5.20 12.39 16.65
CA LEU A 89 5.38 13.76 16.13
C LEU A 89 4.12 14.60 16.27
N PHE A 90 2.94 13.98 16.21
CA PHE A 90 1.65 14.67 16.17
C PHE A 90 1.01 14.76 17.56
N GLN A 91 0.71 15.98 18.00
CA GLN A 91 -0.12 16.24 19.17
C GLN A 91 -1.56 16.51 18.75
N GLY A 92 -2.53 15.92 19.48
CA GLY A 92 -3.95 16.10 19.13
C GLY A 92 -4.37 15.33 17.85
N PRO A 93 -5.36 15.83 17.11
CA PRO A 93 -5.87 15.17 15.92
C PRO A 93 -4.80 15.05 14.81
N LEU A 94 -4.79 13.89 14.17
CA LEU A 94 -4.02 13.59 12.97
C LEU A 94 -4.98 13.42 11.81
N LYS A 95 -4.75 14.13 10.71
CA LYS A 95 -5.41 13.89 9.43
C LYS A 95 -4.47 13.04 8.57
N ALA A 96 -4.94 11.89 8.12
CA ALA A 96 -4.27 11.02 7.18
C ALA A 96 -5.19 10.76 5.99
N GLU A 97 -4.70 11.01 4.79
CA GLU A 97 -5.46 10.87 3.54
C GLU A 97 -4.61 10.13 2.52
N MET A 98 -5.27 9.36 1.65
CA MET A 98 -4.63 8.68 0.51
C MET A 98 -5.36 9.08 -0.77
N SER A 99 -4.61 9.36 -1.81
CA SER A 99 -5.10 9.65 -3.16
C SER A 99 -4.32 8.86 -4.21
N ASP A 100 -4.83 8.86 -5.44
CA ASP A 100 -4.19 8.30 -6.63
C ASP A 100 -3.78 6.82 -6.50
N LEU A 101 -4.50 6.06 -5.67
CA LEU A 101 -4.23 4.64 -5.48
C LEU A 101 -4.45 3.86 -6.77
N SER A 102 -3.36 3.33 -7.31
CA SER A 102 -3.33 2.39 -8.42
C SER A 102 -2.88 1.03 -7.92
N VAL A 103 -3.60 -0.03 -8.24
CA VAL A 103 -3.31 -1.40 -7.80
C VAL A 103 -3.39 -2.34 -8.99
N THR A 104 -2.44 -3.25 -9.07
CA THR A 104 -2.46 -4.39 -10.00
C THR A 104 -2.13 -5.65 -9.21
N ALA A 105 -2.96 -6.69 -9.36
CA ALA A 105 -2.77 -7.97 -8.69
C ALA A 105 -2.91 -9.14 -9.66
N ASN A 106 -2.06 -10.17 -9.49
CA ASN A 106 -2.14 -11.42 -10.24
C ASN A 106 -1.79 -12.60 -9.32
N GLY A 107 -2.71 -13.55 -9.17
CA GLY A 107 -2.55 -14.69 -8.26
C GLY A 107 -2.38 -14.24 -6.81
N LYS A 108 -1.20 -14.43 -6.24
CA LYS A 108 -0.86 -14.09 -4.85
C LYS A 108 0.10 -12.90 -4.71
N LEU A 109 0.41 -12.24 -5.80
CA LEU A 109 1.31 -11.08 -5.83
C LEU A 109 0.59 -9.88 -6.43
N GLY A 110 0.94 -8.70 -5.94
CA GLY A 110 0.46 -7.43 -6.45
C GLY A 110 1.47 -6.32 -6.23
N PHE A 111 1.25 -5.22 -6.87
CA PHE A 111 1.96 -3.97 -6.61
C PHE A 111 1.01 -2.79 -6.75
N GLY A 112 1.33 -1.71 -6.10
CA GLY A 112 0.57 -0.48 -6.18
C GLY A 112 1.43 0.75 -5.97
N HIS A 113 0.83 1.91 -6.17
CA HIS A 113 1.38 3.17 -5.75
C HIS A 113 0.23 4.10 -5.36
N ASN A 114 0.54 5.03 -4.47
CA ASN A 114 -0.39 6.03 -3.99
C ASN A 114 0.34 7.29 -3.51
N ILE A 115 -0.43 8.32 -3.20
CA ILE A 115 0.03 9.52 -2.50
C ILE A 115 -0.62 9.52 -1.12
N GLN A 116 0.18 9.65 -0.08
CA GLN A 116 -0.29 9.77 1.29
C GLN A 116 0.01 11.15 1.84
N HIS A 117 -0.99 11.78 2.44
CA HIS A 117 -0.89 13.10 3.04
C HIS A 117 -1.22 13.01 4.53
N PHE A 118 -0.29 13.48 5.36
CA PHE A 118 -0.42 13.55 6.80
C PHE A 118 -0.31 14.98 7.27
N SER A 119 -1.28 15.45 8.05
CA SER A 119 -1.24 16.78 8.62
C SER A 119 -1.77 16.85 10.05
N GLY A 120 -1.23 17.78 10.82
CA GLY A 120 -1.56 17.98 12.23
C GLY A 120 -0.67 19.04 12.86
N THR A 121 -0.43 18.94 14.16
CA THR A 121 0.44 19.85 14.91
C THR A 121 1.47 19.07 15.75
N ASP A 122 2.65 19.64 15.91
CA ASP A 122 3.66 19.11 16.82
C ASP A 122 3.35 19.50 18.30
N LYS A 123 4.21 19.04 19.20
CA LYS A 123 4.11 19.34 20.65
C LYS A 123 4.18 20.83 21.00
N ASN A 124 4.63 21.69 20.10
CA ASN A 124 4.72 23.14 20.28
C ASN A 124 3.57 23.87 19.56
N GLY A 125 2.61 23.14 18.98
CA GLY A 125 1.51 23.71 18.18
C GLY A 125 1.91 24.13 16.77
N LYS A 126 3.14 23.80 16.32
CA LYS A 126 3.61 24.10 14.96
C LYS A 126 2.94 23.12 13.97
N PRO A 127 2.42 23.63 12.83
CA PRO A 127 1.87 22.76 11.80
C PRO A 127 2.89 21.77 11.26
N ILE A 128 2.45 20.51 11.10
CA ILE A 128 3.11 19.46 10.33
C ILE A 128 2.24 19.20 9.11
N ASP A 129 2.84 19.17 7.93
CA ASP A 129 2.19 18.91 6.65
C ASP A 129 3.18 18.16 5.76
N MET A 130 2.86 16.89 5.45
CA MET A 130 3.76 16.01 4.69
C MET A 130 2.99 15.23 3.64
N THR A 131 3.51 15.20 2.42
CA THR A 131 2.97 14.43 1.30
C THR A 131 4.02 13.46 0.79
N PHE A 132 3.74 12.17 0.93
CA PHE A 132 4.63 11.08 0.53
C PHE A 132 4.21 10.48 -0.81
N ARG A 133 5.19 10.04 -1.59
CA ARG A 133 5.00 9.09 -2.69
C ARG A 133 5.27 7.71 -2.14
N VAL A 134 4.32 6.80 -2.30
CA VAL A 134 4.40 5.44 -1.78
C VAL A 134 4.27 4.43 -2.91
N SER A 135 5.07 3.38 -2.86
CA SER A 135 4.95 2.22 -3.75
C SER A 135 5.02 0.94 -2.92
N ASP A 136 4.08 0.04 -3.18
CA ASP A 136 3.87 -1.16 -2.38
C ASP A 136 3.98 -2.44 -3.20
N GLY A 137 4.64 -3.43 -2.63
CA GLY A 137 4.62 -4.81 -3.06
C GLY A 137 3.73 -5.65 -2.13
N TYR A 138 2.68 -6.26 -2.70
CA TYR A 138 1.70 -7.03 -1.92
C TYR A 138 1.89 -8.53 -2.08
N LYS A 139 1.64 -9.27 -0.99
CA LYS A 139 1.53 -10.74 -0.99
C LYS A 139 0.20 -11.18 -0.38
N LYS A 140 -0.44 -12.22 -0.95
CA LYS A 140 -1.60 -12.87 -0.37
C LYS A 140 -1.14 -14.07 0.47
N ILE A 141 -1.23 -13.94 1.81
CA ILE A 141 -0.80 -14.92 2.80
C ILE A 141 -2.06 -15.40 3.54
N ASP A 142 -2.31 -16.71 3.56
CA ASP A 142 -3.48 -17.33 4.19
C ASP A 142 -4.82 -16.66 3.82
N GLY A 143 -4.93 -16.29 2.54
CA GLY A 143 -6.13 -15.66 1.99
C GLY A 143 -6.24 -14.15 2.22
N LYS A 144 -5.30 -13.51 2.93
CA LYS A 144 -5.29 -12.07 3.22
C LYS A 144 -4.17 -11.38 2.44
N TRP A 145 -4.46 -10.23 1.89
CA TRP A 145 -3.45 -9.36 1.30
C TRP A 145 -2.69 -8.59 2.37
N MET A 146 -1.37 -8.49 2.20
CA MET A 146 -0.47 -7.80 3.10
C MET A 146 0.61 -7.08 2.31
N ILE A 147 1.07 -5.93 2.81
CA ILE A 147 2.23 -5.20 2.31
C ILE A 147 3.47 -5.99 2.73
N ALA A 148 4.29 -6.41 1.78
CA ALA A 148 5.52 -7.16 2.01
C ALA A 148 6.78 -6.34 1.74
N GLU A 149 6.64 -5.31 0.92
CA GLU A 149 7.65 -4.31 0.63
C GLU A 149 6.95 -2.95 0.47
N GLU A 150 7.55 -1.91 1.01
CA GLU A 150 7.07 -0.53 0.86
C GLU A 150 8.23 0.40 0.57
N HIS A 151 8.02 1.38 -0.28
CA HIS A 151 8.96 2.45 -0.57
C HIS A 151 8.28 3.79 -0.43
N ILE A 152 8.69 4.56 0.56
CA ILE A 152 8.18 5.90 0.87
C ILE A 152 9.25 6.92 0.46
N SER A 153 8.85 8.02 -0.16
CA SER A 153 9.80 9.03 -0.62
C SER A 153 9.20 10.42 -0.71
N PHE A 154 10.09 11.41 -0.64
CA PHE A 154 9.82 12.80 -1.06
C PHE A 154 10.55 13.13 -2.36
N PRO A 155 10.05 14.06 -3.19
CA PRO A 155 10.85 14.70 -4.22
C PRO A 155 12.02 15.45 -3.59
N VAL A 156 13.18 15.42 -4.22
CA VAL A 156 14.38 16.16 -3.78
C VAL A 156 14.82 17.11 -4.88
N ASP A 157 15.00 18.38 -4.53
CA ASP A 157 15.68 19.34 -5.38
C ASP A 157 17.19 19.01 -5.40
N ILE A 158 17.69 18.56 -6.54
CA ILE A 158 19.07 18.11 -6.70
C ILE A 158 20.07 19.27 -6.51
N ALA A 159 19.70 20.50 -6.88
CA ALA A 159 20.59 21.64 -6.77
C ALA A 159 20.83 22.09 -5.32
N THR A 160 19.83 21.93 -4.47
CA THR A 160 19.88 22.35 -3.05
C THR A 160 19.99 21.19 -2.08
N GLY A 161 19.70 19.95 -2.50
CA GLY A 161 19.60 18.77 -1.65
C GLY A 161 18.40 18.79 -0.70
N LYS A 162 17.45 19.71 -0.87
CA LYS A 162 16.29 19.83 0.00
C LYS A 162 15.14 18.93 -0.47
N ALA A 163 14.53 18.23 0.48
CA ALA A 163 13.29 17.51 0.23
C ALA A 163 12.11 18.50 0.14
N ASP A 164 11.20 18.24 -0.82
CA ASP A 164 9.91 18.91 -0.92
C ASP A 164 8.89 18.08 -0.15
N LEU A 165 8.59 18.49 1.09
CA LEU A 165 7.72 17.73 2.00
C LEU A 165 6.23 17.93 1.71
N SER A 166 5.85 18.95 0.94
CA SER A 166 4.46 19.33 0.70
C SER A 166 4.11 19.43 -0.78
N SER A 167 4.86 18.72 -1.62
CA SER A 167 4.66 18.69 -3.07
C SER A 167 3.22 18.37 -3.44
N LYS A 168 2.68 19.19 -4.34
CA LYS A 168 1.36 18.97 -4.93
C LYS A 168 1.53 18.65 -6.41
N PRO A 169 0.55 17.89 -7.02
CA PRO A 169 0.53 17.64 -8.45
C PRO A 169 0.57 18.92 -9.27
#